data_17f8b90b43478ea4a43751d196dd6004
#
_entry.id   17f8b90b43478ea4a43751d196dd6004
#
_cell.length_a   1.000
_cell.length_b   1.000
_cell.length_c   1.000
_cell.angle_alpha   90.00
_cell.angle_beta   90.00
_cell.angle_gamma   90.00
#
_symmetry.space_group_name_H-M   'P 1'
#
loop_
_entity.id
_entity.type
_entity.pdbx_description
1 polymer ?
#
loop_
_entity_poly.entity_id
_entity_poly.type
_entity_poly.pdbx_seq_one_letter_code
_entity_poly.pdbx_strand_id
1 'polypeptide(L)'
;MNKIERVTQALAGGEVDRIPFSFWYHFGLQHMPGRKHAEAEIDFYRAYDLDFLKVMNDYPYPLPRGIRAIENPEDWKRLEPLEASDFCWGEQLTALSIINKAIGEEALFIETIFSPWTTSRKLARSGALAEAREKYPELLLEAMDNIATSLASYAREAIGRGAAGIFLSLGAAAYDQMSEDEYAIWARPFDLKILEAVRDAPFNVLHIHGERIHFDTLLDYPVSAINWSHFRTPPSLKEGRERSGKTVMGGIDEATAYYLSAPEIRKQVSDSIDECGRRNLILAPGCSVPTDTPARNLLEVKLAAEQT
;
A
#
# COMPACT_ATOMS: atom_id res chain seq x y z
N MET A 1 -25.69 -3.04 -4.95
CA MET A 1 -24.46 -3.02 -5.79
C MET A 1 -23.67 -4.29 -5.56
N ASN A 2 -22.97 -4.81 -6.59
CA ASN A 2 -21.93 -5.81 -6.36
C ASN A 2 -20.65 -5.11 -5.81
N LYS A 3 -19.63 -5.89 -5.42
CA LYS A 3 -18.42 -5.35 -4.79
C LYS A 3 -17.61 -4.46 -5.74
N ILE A 4 -17.47 -4.86 -7.01
CA ILE A 4 -16.76 -4.08 -8.03
C ILE A 4 -17.44 -2.72 -8.25
N GLU A 5 -18.76 -2.73 -8.44
CA GLU A 5 -19.55 -1.49 -8.60
C GLU A 5 -19.41 -0.58 -7.39
N ARG A 6 -19.51 -1.12 -6.17
CA ARG A 6 -19.41 -0.35 -4.93
C ARG A 6 -18.06 0.36 -4.78
N VAL A 7 -16.97 -0.37 -4.99
CA VAL A 7 -15.62 0.22 -4.90
C VAL A 7 -15.41 1.24 -6.01
N THR A 8 -15.80 0.93 -7.25
CA THR A 8 -15.67 1.86 -8.39
C THR A 8 -16.47 3.15 -8.17
N GLN A 9 -17.70 3.04 -7.65
CA GLN A 9 -18.52 4.21 -7.32
C GLN A 9 -17.91 5.03 -6.18
N ALA A 10 -17.39 4.39 -5.13
CA ALA A 10 -16.71 5.09 -4.05
C ALA A 10 -15.48 5.86 -4.54
N LEU A 11 -14.68 5.27 -5.44
CA LEU A 11 -13.52 5.93 -6.05
C LEU A 11 -13.92 7.13 -6.93
N ALA A 12 -15.06 7.04 -7.60
CA ALA A 12 -15.59 8.11 -8.45
C ALA A 12 -16.37 9.19 -7.66
N GLY A 13 -16.49 9.06 -6.33
CA GLY A 13 -17.30 9.98 -5.50
C GLY A 13 -18.81 9.84 -5.71
N GLY A 14 -19.26 8.75 -6.31
CA GLY A 14 -20.66 8.41 -6.51
C GLY A 14 -21.37 7.97 -5.22
N GLU A 15 -22.67 7.71 -5.35
CA GLU A 15 -23.46 7.14 -4.26
C GLU A 15 -23.26 5.63 -4.19
N VAL A 16 -23.16 5.12 -2.97
CA VAL A 16 -22.99 3.70 -2.68
C VAL A 16 -24.11 3.18 -1.76
N ASP A 17 -24.50 1.93 -1.93
CA ASP A 17 -25.48 1.27 -1.06
C ASP A 17 -24.98 1.20 0.39
N ARG A 18 -23.69 0.91 0.58
CA ARG A 18 -22.94 1.07 1.82
C ARG A 18 -21.49 1.45 1.52
N ILE A 19 -20.76 1.96 2.48
CA ILE A 19 -19.35 2.31 2.28
C ILE A 19 -18.53 1.01 2.13
N PRO A 20 -17.71 0.89 1.06
CA PRO A 20 -16.85 -0.28 0.90
C PRO A 20 -15.77 -0.31 1.97
N PHE A 21 -15.34 -1.52 2.36
CA PHE A 21 -14.31 -1.72 3.34
C PHE A 21 -13.31 -2.81 2.94
N SER A 22 -12.10 -2.69 3.45
CA SER A 22 -11.08 -3.72 3.45
C SER A 22 -10.10 -3.49 4.59
N PHE A 23 -9.36 -4.53 4.95
CA PHE A 23 -8.23 -4.45 5.87
C PHE A 23 -7.21 -5.52 5.48
N TRP A 24 -6.01 -5.41 6.03
CA TRP A 24 -4.87 -6.23 5.67
C TRP A 24 -3.86 -6.34 6.81
N TYR A 25 -3.06 -7.40 6.77
CA TYR A 25 -1.87 -7.56 7.59
C TYR A 25 -0.79 -8.34 6.85
N HIS A 26 0.41 -8.39 7.42
CA HIS A 26 1.50 -9.19 6.89
C HIS A 26 1.30 -10.67 7.24
N PHE A 27 1.20 -11.53 6.23
CA PHE A 27 1.00 -12.97 6.45
C PHE A 27 2.27 -13.73 6.85
N GLY A 28 3.46 -13.14 6.62
CA GLY A 28 4.72 -13.79 6.92
C GLY A 28 5.05 -14.98 6.00
N LEU A 29 4.49 -14.99 4.79
CA LEU A 29 4.59 -16.12 3.85
C LEU A 29 5.66 -15.93 2.76
N GLN A 30 6.60 -15.00 2.94
CA GLN A 30 7.66 -14.66 1.98
C GLN A 30 8.61 -15.80 1.60
N HIS A 31 8.54 -16.94 2.28
CA HIS A 31 9.32 -18.13 2.01
C HIS A 31 8.47 -19.28 1.44
N MET A 32 7.19 -19.02 1.21
CA MET A 32 6.26 -20.02 0.68
C MET A 32 6.09 -19.83 -0.82
N PRO A 33 5.73 -20.89 -1.57
CA PRO A 33 5.33 -20.73 -2.97
C PRO A 33 4.14 -19.79 -3.11
N GLY A 34 4.08 -19.03 -4.21
CA GLY A 34 3.03 -18.05 -4.51
C GLY A 34 1.62 -18.61 -4.42
N ARG A 35 1.44 -19.91 -4.73
CA ARG A 35 0.16 -20.60 -4.53
C ARG A 35 -0.29 -20.58 -3.05
N LYS A 36 0.61 -20.77 -2.10
CA LYS A 36 0.28 -20.76 -0.67
C LYS A 36 -0.07 -19.36 -0.19
N HIS A 37 0.64 -18.37 -0.72
CA HIS A 37 0.30 -16.97 -0.49
C HIS A 37 -1.10 -16.65 -1.02
N ALA A 38 -1.40 -17.03 -2.27
CA ALA A 38 -2.71 -16.82 -2.86
C ALA A 38 -3.84 -17.50 -2.07
N GLU A 39 -3.63 -18.75 -1.63
CA GLU A 39 -4.61 -19.46 -0.79
C GLU A 39 -4.91 -18.67 0.49
N ALA A 40 -3.90 -18.18 1.20
CA ALA A 40 -4.09 -17.39 2.42
C ALA A 40 -4.82 -16.06 2.17
N GLU A 41 -4.48 -15.33 1.11
CA GLU A 41 -5.14 -14.08 0.74
C GLU A 41 -6.61 -14.29 0.34
N ILE A 42 -6.90 -15.34 -0.43
CA ILE A 42 -8.27 -15.68 -0.84
C ILE A 42 -9.11 -16.10 0.37
N ASP A 43 -8.55 -16.93 1.25
CA ASP A 43 -9.23 -17.36 2.46
C ASP A 43 -9.52 -16.19 3.40
N PHE A 44 -8.58 -15.26 3.52
CA PHE A 44 -8.76 -14.02 4.27
C PHE A 44 -9.87 -13.13 3.66
N TYR A 45 -9.83 -12.90 2.36
CA TYR A 45 -10.86 -12.17 1.63
C TYR A 45 -12.26 -12.74 1.89
N ARG A 46 -12.40 -14.07 1.79
CA ARG A 46 -13.67 -14.77 1.98
C ARG A 46 -14.13 -14.78 3.44
N ALA A 47 -13.21 -14.99 4.38
CA ALA A 47 -13.52 -15.04 5.82
C ALA A 47 -14.15 -13.76 6.33
N TYR A 48 -13.74 -12.62 5.79
CA TYR A 48 -14.24 -11.31 6.20
C TYR A 48 -15.20 -10.68 5.18
N ASP A 49 -15.42 -11.33 4.04
CA ASP A 49 -16.28 -10.83 2.96
C ASP A 49 -15.92 -9.40 2.53
N LEU A 50 -14.64 -9.16 2.28
CA LEU A 50 -14.10 -7.84 1.95
C LEU A 50 -14.66 -7.32 0.62
N ASP A 51 -14.78 -6.01 0.46
CA ASP A 51 -15.23 -5.39 -0.80
C ASP A 51 -14.16 -5.38 -1.88
N PHE A 52 -12.90 -5.37 -1.48
CA PHE A 52 -11.74 -5.55 -2.35
C PHE A 52 -10.61 -6.18 -1.55
N LEU A 53 -9.63 -6.75 -2.26
CA LEU A 53 -8.46 -7.34 -1.63
C LEU A 53 -7.24 -6.45 -1.87
N LYS A 54 -6.60 -5.99 -0.81
CA LYS A 54 -5.27 -5.40 -0.86
C LYS A 54 -4.26 -6.51 -0.61
N VAL A 55 -3.67 -7.04 -1.69
CA VAL A 55 -2.71 -8.13 -1.63
C VAL A 55 -1.43 -7.66 -0.98
N MET A 56 -1.00 -8.33 0.09
CA MET A 56 0.25 -8.01 0.76
C MET A 56 1.42 -8.65 0.00
N ASN A 57 2.46 -7.86 -0.22
CA ASN A 57 3.70 -8.36 -0.81
C ASN A 57 4.80 -8.39 0.25
N ASP A 58 5.02 -9.54 0.83
CA ASP A 58 6.08 -9.77 1.82
C ASP A 58 7.37 -10.32 1.19
N TYR A 59 7.39 -10.61 -0.11
CA TYR A 59 8.59 -11.06 -0.80
C TYR A 59 9.64 -9.95 -0.86
N PRO A 60 10.91 -10.26 -0.54
CA PRO A 60 11.95 -9.25 -0.56
C PRO A 60 12.29 -8.82 -1.99
N TYR A 61 12.79 -7.60 -2.13
CA TYR A 61 13.44 -7.16 -3.38
C TYR A 61 14.67 -8.05 -3.64
N PRO A 62 14.81 -8.64 -4.84
CA PRO A 62 15.93 -9.52 -5.13
C PRO A 62 17.27 -8.77 -5.12
N LEU A 63 18.22 -9.27 -4.37
CA LEU A 63 19.59 -8.77 -4.36
C LEU A 63 20.48 -9.52 -5.37
N PRO A 64 21.49 -8.86 -5.92
CA PRO A 64 22.47 -9.51 -6.79
C PRO A 64 23.12 -10.72 -6.13
N ARG A 65 23.48 -11.74 -6.94
CA ARG A 65 24.09 -12.97 -6.41
C ARG A 65 25.32 -12.67 -5.57
N GLY A 66 25.36 -13.23 -4.37
CA GLY A 66 26.46 -13.10 -3.41
C GLY A 66 26.33 -11.90 -2.47
N ILE A 67 25.34 -11.02 -2.66
CA ILE A 67 25.00 -9.94 -1.73
C ILE A 67 23.83 -10.38 -0.86
N ARG A 68 23.96 -10.22 0.45
CA ARG A 68 22.87 -10.48 1.42
C ARG A 68 22.25 -9.20 1.97
N ALA A 69 22.98 -8.12 1.90
CA ALA A 69 22.55 -6.76 2.24
C ALA A 69 23.55 -5.79 1.58
N ILE A 70 23.12 -4.56 1.35
CA ILE A 70 24.00 -3.47 0.88
C ILE A 70 24.80 -2.98 2.06
N GLU A 71 26.12 -3.10 2.01
CA GLU A 71 27.04 -2.75 3.11
C GLU A 71 27.99 -1.60 2.75
N ASN A 72 28.28 -1.44 1.45
CA ASN A 72 29.28 -0.50 0.96
C ASN A 72 28.90 0.07 -0.42
N PRO A 73 29.62 1.11 -0.90
CA PRO A 73 29.31 1.74 -2.19
C PRO A 73 29.35 0.80 -3.40
N GLU A 74 30.21 -0.19 -3.40
CA GLU A 74 30.33 -1.14 -4.51
C GLU A 74 29.09 -2.03 -4.64
N ASP A 75 28.38 -2.29 -3.53
CA ASP A 75 27.14 -3.06 -3.55
C ASP A 75 26.02 -2.30 -4.25
N TRP A 76 25.94 -0.96 -4.06
CA TRP A 76 24.97 -0.11 -4.76
C TRP A 76 25.15 -0.15 -6.28
N LYS A 77 26.41 -0.17 -6.78
CA LYS A 77 26.72 -0.25 -8.21
C LYS A 77 26.22 -1.53 -8.87
N ARG A 78 25.97 -2.56 -8.09
CA ARG A 78 25.53 -3.87 -8.60
C ARG A 78 24.00 -4.00 -8.71
N LEU A 79 23.25 -2.98 -8.25
CA LEU A 79 21.81 -2.94 -8.41
C LEU A 79 21.47 -2.52 -9.83
N GLU A 80 21.27 -3.49 -10.70
CA GLU A 80 20.78 -3.30 -12.06
C GLU A 80 19.26 -3.49 -12.12
N PRO A 81 18.58 -2.96 -13.16
CA PRO A 81 17.16 -3.23 -13.36
C PRO A 81 16.88 -4.74 -13.48
N LEU A 82 15.84 -5.19 -12.79
CA LEU A 82 15.40 -6.58 -12.73
C LEU A 82 14.20 -6.80 -13.64
N GLU A 83 14.11 -8.01 -14.21
CA GLU A 83 12.89 -8.47 -14.85
C GLU A 83 11.82 -8.79 -13.79
N ALA A 84 10.57 -8.45 -14.08
CA ALA A 84 9.48 -8.59 -13.11
C ALA A 84 9.23 -10.04 -12.67
N SER A 85 9.57 -11.02 -13.48
CA SER A 85 9.42 -12.44 -13.18
C SER A 85 10.61 -13.06 -12.45
N ASP A 86 11.65 -12.27 -12.18
CA ASP A 86 12.85 -12.77 -11.54
C ASP A 86 12.61 -13.17 -10.07
N PHE A 87 13.25 -14.25 -9.66
CA PHE A 87 13.29 -14.71 -8.27
C PHE A 87 11.91 -14.84 -7.61
N CYS A 88 11.80 -14.34 -6.38
CA CYS A 88 10.57 -14.40 -5.57
C CYS A 88 9.42 -13.52 -6.12
N TRP A 89 9.68 -12.55 -6.97
CA TRP A 89 8.63 -11.77 -7.64
C TRP A 89 7.79 -12.63 -8.58
N GLY A 90 8.39 -13.63 -9.23
CA GLY A 90 7.65 -14.63 -10.01
C GLY A 90 6.63 -15.39 -9.17
N GLU A 91 6.94 -15.66 -7.89
CA GLU A 91 5.99 -16.29 -6.95
C GLU A 91 4.84 -15.36 -6.60
N GLN A 92 5.11 -14.06 -6.36
CA GLN A 92 4.05 -13.08 -6.12
C GLN A 92 3.15 -12.91 -7.36
N LEU A 93 3.72 -12.80 -8.56
CA LEU A 93 2.95 -12.74 -9.80
C LEU A 93 2.12 -14.00 -10.04
N THR A 94 2.63 -15.16 -9.64
CA THR A 94 1.85 -16.41 -9.64
C THR A 94 0.68 -16.32 -8.67
N ALA A 95 0.88 -15.77 -7.47
CA ALA A 95 -0.19 -15.54 -6.50
C ALA A 95 -1.26 -14.61 -7.06
N LEU A 96 -0.89 -13.47 -7.69
CA LEU A 96 -1.84 -12.55 -8.31
C LEU A 96 -2.68 -13.22 -9.40
N SER A 97 -2.06 -14.08 -10.25
CA SER A 97 -2.80 -14.82 -11.27
C SER A 97 -3.82 -15.80 -10.69
N ILE A 98 -3.50 -16.44 -9.57
CA ILE A 98 -4.42 -17.34 -8.84
C ILE A 98 -5.54 -16.56 -8.20
N ILE A 99 -5.22 -15.42 -7.57
CA ILE A 99 -6.20 -14.51 -6.96
C ILE A 99 -7.17 -14.00 -8.03
N ASN A 100 -6.66 -13.52 -9.16
CA ASN A 100 -7.50 -13.07 -10.27
C ASN A 100 -8.48 -14.14 -10.75
N LYS A 101 -7.99 -15.37 -10.93
CA LYS A 101 -8.87 -16.49 -11.31
C LYS A 101 -9.93 -16.82 -10.26
N ALA A 102 -9.64 -16.61 -8.98
CA ALA A 102 -10.53 -16.98 -7.88
C ALA A 102 -11.59 -15.91 -7.56
N ILE A 103 -11.24 -14.62 -7.68
CA ILE A 103 -12.11 -13.52 -7.23
C ILE A 103 -12.21 -12.36 -8.23
N GLY A 104 -11.46 -12.34 -9.34
CA GLY A 104 -11.39 -11.19 -10.24
C GLY A 104 -12.71 -10.80 -10.91
N GLU A 105 -13.66 -11.73 -11.04
CA GLU A 105 -15.04 -11.43 -11.49
C GLU A 105 -15.96 -10.95 -10.37
N GLU A 106 -15.55 -11.12 -9.11
CA GLU A 106 -16.35 -10.81 -7.91
C GLU A 106 -15.88 -9.49 -7.24
N ALA A 107 -14.58 -9.27 -7.16
CA ALA A 107 -14.00 -8.11 -6.46
C ALA A 107 -12.70 -7.64 -7.13
N LEU A 108 -12.43 -6.33 -6.98
CA LEU A 108 -11.13 -5.77 -7.34
C LEU A 108 -10.06 -6.23 -6.36
N PHE A 109 -8.82 -6.31 -6.82
CA PHE A 109 -7.66 -6.42 -5.94
C PHE A 109 -6.54 -5.50 -6.39
N ILE A 110 -5.72 -5.05 -5.44
CA ILE A 110 -4.58 -4.15 -5.68
C ILE A 110 -3.31 -4.76 -5.08
N GLU A 111 -2.19 -4.56 -5.76
CA GLU A 111 -0.89 -5.12 -5.35
C GLU A 111 -0.08 -4.13 -4.51
N THR A 112 0.56 -4.61 -3.45
CA THR A 112 1.42 -3.79 -2.60
C THR A 112 2.80 -3.62 -3.20
N ILE A 113 3.24 -2.36 -3.34
CA ILE A 113 4.60 -2.02 -3.73
C ILE A 113 5.18 -1.04 -2.69
N PHE A 114 6.36 -1.34 -2.19
CA PHE A 114 7.11 -0.41 -1.36
C PHE A 114 7.91 0.56 -2.24
N SER A 115 7.92 1.84 -1.87
CA SER A 115 8.65 2.88 -2.60
C SER A 115 10.14 2.56 -2.75
N PRO A 116 10.84 3.10 -3.76
CA PRO A 116 12.27 2.87 -3.95
C PRO A 116 13.11 3.23 -2.74
N TRP A 117 12.80 4.35 -2.06
CA TRP A 117 13.47 4.71 -0.81
C TRP A 117 13.25 3.67 0.29
N THR A 118 12.01 3.23 0.49
CA THR A 118 11.68 2.19 1.48
C THR A 118 12.39 0.88 1.15
N THR A 119 12.44 0.51 -0.12
CA THR A 119 13.18 -0.65 -0.61
C THR A 119 14.67 -0.50 -0.34
N SER A 120 15.29 0.60 -0.71
CA SER A 120 16.72 0.89 -0.45
C SER A 120 17.06 0.78 1.04
N ARG A 121 16.20 1.32 1.90
CA ARG A 121 16.36 1.22 3.36
C ARG A 121 16.29 -0.22 3.88
N LYS A 122 15.41 -1.05 3.30
CA LYS A 122 15.29 -2.48 3.66
C LYS A 122 16.49 -3.31 3.18
N LEU A 123 17.10 -2.92 2.06
CA LEU A 123 18.27 -3.61 1.49
C LEU A 123 19.57 -3.24 2.20
N ALA A 124 19.67 -2.01 2.69
CA ALA A 124 20.89 -1.48 3.30
C ALA A 124 21.06 -1.91 4.76
N ARG A 125 22.27 -2.28 5.15
CA ARG A 125 22.63 -2.38 6.57
C ARG A 125 22.60 -1.00 7.23
N SER A 126 22.49 -1.01 8.55
CA SER A 126 22.47 0.20 9.35
C SER A 126 23.61 1.15 8.96
N GLY A 127 23.25 2.38 8.58
CA GLY A 127 24.20 3.42 8.18
C GLY A 127 24.58 3.42 6.70
N ALA A 128 24.50 2.33 5.96
CA ALA A 128 24.97 2.25 4.57
C ALA A 128 24.18 3.18 3.62
N LEU A 129 22.87 3.33 3.83
CA LEU A 129 22.05 4.28 3.05
C LEU A 129 22.39 5.74 3.37
N ALA A 130 22.57 6.07 4.64
CA ALA A 130 22.95 7.42 5.06
C ALA A 130 24.34 7.79 4.54
N GLU A 131 25.30 6.89 4.63
CA GLU A 131 26.64 7.07 4.09
C GLU A 131 26.63 7.27 2.56
N ALA A 132 25.84 6.45 1.84
CA ALA A 132 25.71 6.59 0.39
C ALA A 132 25.10 7.95 0.03
N ARG A 133 24.07 8.39 0.73
CA ARG A 133 23.44 9.71 0.52
C ARG A 133 24.40 10.85 0.75
N GLU A 134 25.24 10.79 1.79
CA GLU A 134 26.17 11.86 2.14
C GLU A 134 27.42 11.90 1.24
N LYS A 135 28.03 10.74 0.99
CA LYS A 135 29.34 10.66 0.35
C LYS A 135 29.29 10.26 -1.13
N TYR A 136 28.23 9.59 -1.57
CA TYR A 136 28.11 9.04 -2.92
C TYR A 136 26.71 9.30 -3.52
N PRO A 137 26.23 10.57 -3.53
CA PRO A 137 24.86 10.91 -3.90
C PRO A 137 24.48 10.46 -5.32
N GLU A 138 25.35 10.65 -6.30
CA GLU A 138 25.10 10.27 -7.69
C GLU A 138 24.93 8.75 -7.84
N LEU A 139 25.77 7.99 -7.15
CA LEU A 139 25.69 6.52 -7.12
C LEU A 139 24.37 6.04 -6.51
N LEU A 140 23.95 6.66 -5.40
CA LEU A 140 22.69 6.30 -4.76
C LEU A 140 21.49 6.65 -5.65
N LEU A 141 21.50 7.81 -6.33
CA LEU A 141 20.44 8.20 -7.26
C LEU A 141 20.34 7.23 -8.43
N GLU A 142 21.45 6.77 -9.00
CA GLU A 142 21.48 5.76 -10.06
C GLU A 142 20.90 4.42 -9.56
N ALA A 143 21.33 3.96 -8.39
CA ALA A 143 20.83 2.72 -7.80
C ALA A 143 19.31 2.79 -7.51
N MET A 144 18.84 3.94 -7.02
CA MET A 144 17.40 4.15 -6.79
C MET A 144 16.60 4.22 -8.09
N ASP A 145 17.17 4.77 -9.15
CA ASP A 145 16.54 4.77 -10.48
C ASP A 145 16.41 3.35 -11.04
N ASN A 146 17.42 2.50 -10.85
CA ASN A 146 17.39 1.09 -11.22
C ASN A 146 16.35 0.29 -10.41
N ILE A 147 16.25 0.56 -9.11
CA ILE A 147 15.19 -0.01 -8.25
C ILE A 147 13.81 0.45 -8.75
N ALA A 148 13.63 1.75 -9.02
CA ALA A 148 12.37 2.29 -9.51
C ALA A 148 11.98 1.71 -10.88
N THR A 149 12.96 1.51 -11.77
CA THR A 149 12.76 0.86 -13.08
C THR A 149 12.24 -0.57 -12.89
N SER A 150 12.87 -1.33 -12.01
CA SER A 150 12.48 -2.71 -11.66
C SER A 150 11.05 -2.76 -11.08
N LEU A 151 10.75 -1.90 -10.12
CA LEU A 151 9.43 -1.82 -9.48
C LEU A 151 8.33 -1.34 -10.45
N ALA A 152 8.67 -0.43 -11.38
CA ALA A 152 7.75 -0.01 -12.43
C ALA A 152 7.44 -1.14 -13.43
N SER A 153 8.43 -1.95 -13.78
CA SER A 153 8.24 -3.16 -14.59
C SER A 153 7.36 -4.18 -13.87
N TYR A 154 7.66 -4.42 -12.59
CA TYR A 154 6.86 -5.29 -11.74
C TYR A 154 5.40 -4.81 -11.60
N ALA A 155 5.18 -3.50 -11.41
CA ALA A 155 3.84 -2.92 -11.33
C ALA A 155 3.02 -3.19 -12.59
N ARG A 156 3.62 -3.02 -13.79
CA ARG A 156 2.93 -3.34 -15.06
C ARG A 156 2.55 -4.82 -15.15
N GLU A 157 3.46 -5.71 -14.75
CA GLU A 157 3.16 -7.15 -14.73
C GLU A 157 2.05 -7.50 -13.74
N ALA A 158 2.01 -6.84 -12.56
CA ALA A 158 0.92 -7.02 -11.59
C ALA A 158 -0.44 -6.63 -12.20
N ILE A 159 -0.51 -5.49 -12.91
CA ILE A 159 -1.71 -5.11 -13.67
C ILE A 159 -2.04 -6.15 -14.74
N GLY A 160 -1.05 -6.64 -15.49
CA GLY A 160 -1.22 -7.71 -16.47
C GLY A 160 -1.74 -9.03 -15.87
N ARG A 161 -1.55 -9.26 -14.57
CA ARG A 161 -2.10 -10.40 -13.83
C ARG A 161 -3.50 -10.16 -13.27
N GLY A 162 -4.10 -8.99 -13.55
CA GLY A 162 -5.47 -8.67 -13.19
C GLY A 162 -5.61 -7.73 -11.99
N ALA A 163 -4.52 -7.22 -11.41
CA ALA A 163 -4.61 -6.21 -10.38
C ALA A 163 -5.25 -4.93 -10.94
N ALA A 164 -6.24 -4.38 -10.23
CA ALA A 164 -6.92 -3.14 -10.60
C ALA A 164 -6.07 -1.89 -10.35
N GLY A 165 -4.93 -2.03 -9.70
CA GLY A 165 -4.01 -0.97 -9.36
C GLY A 165 -2.95 -1.44 -8.39
N ILE A 166 -2.18 -0.47 -7.87
CA ILE A 166 -1.16 -0.71 -6.85
C ILE A 166 -1.45 0.08 -5.58
N PHE A 167 -0.98 -0.44 -4.46
CA PHE A 167 -0.90 0.23 -3.17
C PHE A 167 0.58 0.61 -2.94
N LEU A 168 0.95 1.83 -3.34
CA LEU A 168 2.32 2.33 -3.21
C LEU A 168 2.57 2.83 -1.80
N SER A 169 3.42 2.13 -1.04
CA SER A 169 3.73 2.46 0.36
C SER A 169 4.97 3.34 0.45
N LEU A 170 4.77 4.59 0.88
CA LEU A 170 5.81 5.59 1.07
C LEU A 170 6.29 5.62 2.52
N GLY A 171 7.53 5.22 2.76
CA GLY A 171 8.14 5.28 4.10
C GLY A 171 9.10 6.47 4.31
N ALA A 172 9.14 7.42 3.36
CA ALA A 172 10.03 8.58 3.41
C ALA A 172 9.27 9.91 3.56
N ALA A 173 7.98 9.93 3.27
CA ALA A 173 7.17 11.13 3.20
C ALA A 173 6.70 11.61 4.59
N ALA A 174 7.65 11.74 5.52
CA ALA A 174 7.41 12.19 6.88
C ALA A 174 8.64 12.95 7.42
N TYR A 175 8.41 13.98 8.23
CA TYR A 175 9.45 14.88 8.74
C TYR A 175 10.45 14.23 9.69
N ASP A 176 10.14 13.06 10.23
CA ASP A 176 11.10 12.26 11.01
C ASP A 176 12.07 11.46 10.11
N GLN A 177 11.78 11.34 8.82
CA GLN A 177 12.62 10.65 7.84
C GLN A 177 13.45 11.63 7.01
N MET A 178 12.84 12.67 6.48
CA MET A 178 13.49 13.71 5.69
C MET A 178 12.62 14.97 5.57
N SER A 179 13.22 16.09 5.19
CA SER A 179 12.48 17.30 4.84
C SER A 179 11.76 17.16 3.49
N GLU A 180 10.86 18.08 3.17
CA GLU A 180 10.17 18.11 1.87
C GLU A 180 11.15 18.33 0.71
N ASP A 181 12.18 19.18 0.90
CA ASP A 181 13.23 19.42 -0.11
C ASP A 181 14.05 18.14 -0.36
N GLU A 182 14.41 17.43 0.71
CA GLU A 182 15.10 16.14 0.59
C GLU A 182 14.21 15.10 -0.09
N TYR A 183 12.92 15.06 0.26
CA TYR A 183 11.95 14.15 -0.36
C TYR A 183 11.82 14.41 -1.86
N ALA A 184 11.80 15.67 -2.28
CA ALA A 184 11.74 16.07 -3.68
C ALA A 184 12.93 15.54 -4.51
N ILE A 185 14.09 15.34 -3.87
CA ILE A 185 15.31 14.81 -4.53
C ILE A 185 15.41 13.30 -4.41
N TRP A 186 15.20 12.75 -3.20
CA TRP A 186 15.56 11.39 -2.86
C TRP A 186 14.45 10.36 -2.96
N ALA A 187 13.20 10.78 -3.06
CA ALA A 187 12.08 9.84 -3.10
C ALA A 187 11.10 10.12 -4.24
N ARG A 188 10.59 11.35 -4.33
CA ARG A 188 9.51 11.73 -5.25
C ARG A 188 9.72 11.32 -6.71
N PRO A 189 10.89 11.53 -7.37
CA PRO A 189 11.06 11.19 -8.79
C PRO A 189 10.89 9.69 -9.05
N PHE A 190 11.33 8.88 -8.12
CA PHE A 190 11.30 7.43 -8.19
C PHE A 190 9.91 6.86 -7.89
N ASP A 191 9.17 7.46 -6.95
CA ASP A 191 7.78 7.12 -6.66
C ASP A 191 6.89 7.42 -7.89
N LEU A 192 7.06 8.59 -8.49
CA LEU A 192 6.34 9.00 -9.69
C LEU A 192 6.65 8.09 -10.88
N LYS A 193 7.89 7.62 -11.04
CA LYS A 193 8.26 6.67 -12.11
C LYS A 193 7.44 5.38 -12.03
N ILE A 194 7.15 4.87 -10.84
CA ILE A 194 6.32 3.69 -10.65
C ILE A 194 4.86 3.99 -10.97
N LEU A 195 4.32 5.09 -10.44
CA LEU A 195 2.91 5.46 -10.66
C LEU A 195 2.61 5.79 -12.12
N GLU A 196 3.54 6.44 -12.84
CA GLU A 196 3.40 6.70 -14.27
C GLU A 196 3.32 5.40 -15.09
N ALA A 197 4.03 4.36 -14.68
CA ALA A 197 4.02 3.07 -15.36
C ALA A 197 2.66 2.34 -15.30
N VAL A 198 1.79 2.73 -14.35
CA VAL A 198 0.45 2.16 -14.12
C VAL A 198 -0.62 3.25 -13.99
N ARG A 199 -0.38 4.44 -14.56
CA ARG A 199 -1.25 5.61 -14.44
C ARG A 199 -2.72 5.33 -14.79
N ASP A 200 -2.95 4.50 -15.79
CA ASP A 200 -4.28 4.19 -16.31
C ASP A 200 -5.03 3.12 -15.48
N ALA A 201 -4.37 2.54 -14.48
CA ALA A 201 -5.02 1.58 -13.59
C ALA A 201 -6.04 2.31 -12.69
N PRO A 202 -7.28 1.79 -12.58
CA PRO A 202 -8.38 2.53 -11.95
C PRO A 202 -8.26 2.67 -10.43
N PHE A 203 -7.46 1.83 -9.77
CA PHE A 203 -7.39 1.77 -8.31
C PHE A 203 -5.95 1.88 -7.78
N ASN A 204 -5.21 2.89 -8.20
CA ASN A 204 -3.93 3.21 -7.58
C ASN A 204 -4.16 3.93 -6.25
N VAL A 205 -3.49 3.47 -5.20
CA VAL A 205 -3.55 4.02 -3.84
C VAL A 205 -2.17 4.49 -3.41
N LEU A 206 -2.10 5.67 -2.84
CA LEU A 206 -0.93 6.17 -2.14
C LEU A 206 -1.08 5.93 -0.64
N HIS A 207 -0.19 5.15 -0.04
CA HIS A 207 -0.12 4.99 1.41
C HIS A 207 1.05 5.79 1.97
N ILE A 208 0.74 6.76 2.82
CA ILE A 208 1.73 7.62 3.47
C ILE A 208 1.97 7.07 4.88
N HIS A 209 3.12 6.42 5.05
CA HIS A 209 3.50 5.81 6.32
C HIS A 209 4.31 6.76 7.18
N GLY A 210 4.03 6.80 8.48
CA GLY A 210 4.75 7.58 9.47
C GLY A 210 3.89 8.58 10.21
N GLU A 211 4.54 9.31 11.11
CA GLU A 211 3.97 10.44 11.83
C GLU A 211 4.46 11.75 11.22
N ARG A 212 3.71 12.86 11.35
CA ARG A 212 4.07 14.15 10.77
C ARG A 212 4.36 14.08 9.26
N ILE A 213 3.40 13.50 8.52
CA ILE A 213 3.53 13.22 7.08
C ILE A 213 3.55 14.49 6.21
N HIS A 214 4.18 14.41 5.03
CA HIS A 214 4.23 15.46 4.01
C HIS A 214 2.95 15.46 3.15
N PHE A 215 1.78 15.54 3.75
CA PHE A 215 0.51 15.32 3.05
C PHE A 215 0.34 16.22 1.83
N ASP A 216 0.63 17.52 1.95
CA ASP A 216 0.39 18.50 0.88
C ASP A 216 1.33 18.34 -0.33
N THR A 217 2.55 17.89 -0.12
CA THR A 217 3.52 17.66 -1.20
C THR A 217 3.17 16.48 -2.10
N LEU A 218 2.16 15.68 -1.71
CA LEU A 218 1.77 14.45 -2.39
C LEU A 218 0.41 14.56 -3.11
N LEU A 219 -0.25 15.72 -3.06
CA LEU A 219 -1.61 15.89 -3.60
C LEU A 219 -1.71 15.73 -5.12
N ASP A 220 -0.63 15.98 -5.85
CA ASP A 220 -0.55 15.86 -7.31
C ASP A 220 -0.15 14.45 -7.80
N TYR A 221 0.08 13.50 -6.89
CA TYR A 221 0.37 12.12 -7.28
C TYR A 221 -0.80 11.51 -8.07
N PRO A 222 -0.53 10.79 -9.19
CA PRO A 222 -1.57 10.24 -10.06
C PRO A 222 -2.20 8.97 -9.46
N VAL A 223 -2.94 9.14 -8.38
CA VAL A 223 -3.64 8.07 -7.67
C VAL A 223 -5.11 8.39 -7.49
N SER A 224 -5.95 7.37 -7.38
CA SER A 224 -7.39 7.49 -7.15
C SER A 224 -7.75 7.61 -5.67
N ALA A 225 -6.90 7.10 -4.78
CA ALA A 225 -7.14 7.15 -3.34
C ALA A 225 -5.86 7.38 -2.53
N ILE A 226 -6.02 7.94 -1.33
CA ILE A 226 -4.93 8.17 -0.36
C ILE A 226 -5.28 7.49 0.97
N ASN A 227 -4.28 6.84 1.57
CA ASN A 227 -4.38 6.16 2.85
C ASN A 227 -3.25 6.61 3.79
N TRP A 228 -3.55 6.84 5.04
CA TRP A 228 -2.60 7.16 6.12
C TRP A 228 -3.23 6.89 7.49
N SER A 229 -2.42 6.86 8.54
CA SER A 229 -2.88 6.67 9.93
C SER A 229 -3.50 7.95 10.50
N HIS A 230 -4.67 8.34 10.01
CA HIS A 230 -5.32 9.62 10.34
C HIS A 230 -5.67 9.78 11.85
N PHE A 231 -5.76 8.67 12.59
CA PHE A 231 -5.92 8.72 14.04
C PHE A 231 -4.66 9.18 14.78
N ARG A 232 -3.51 9.13 14.11
CA ARG A 232 -2.19 9.41 14.70
C ARG A 232 -1.52 10.64 14.15
N THR A 233 -1.82 11.00 12.92
CA THR A 233 -1.20 12.13 12.24
C THR A 233 -2.21 12.88 11.38
N PRO A 234 -2.22 14.23 11.42
CA PRO A 234 -3.07 15.02 10.55
C PRO A 234 -2.67 14.84 9.05
N PRO A 235 -3.59 15.17 8.14
CA PRO A 235 -4.92 15.73 8.38
C PRO A 235 -5.94 14.68 8.84
N SER A 236 -7.14 15.11 9.31
CA SER A 236 -8.29 14.23 9.50
C SER A 236 -8.78 13.69 8.13
N LEU A 237 -9.64 12.65 8.13
CA LEU A 237 -10.17 12.11 6.87
C LEU A 237 -10.91 13.16 6.04
N LYS A 238 -11.72 13.98 6.70
CA LYS A 238 -12.45 15.07 6.04
C LYS A 238 -11.51 16.09 5.41
N GLU A 239 -10.55 16.59 6.17
CA GLU A 239 -9.55 17.54 5.67
C GLU A 239 -8.73 16.95 4.52
N GLY A 240 -8.31 15.70 4.67
CA GLY A 240 -7.53 15.00 3.63
C GLY A 240 -8.32 14.85 2.32
N ARG A 241 -9.61 14.51 2.41
CA ARG A 241 -10.51 14.46 1.26
C ARG A 241 -10.68 15.83 0.60
N GLU A 242 -10.95 16.85 1.40
CA GLU A 242 -11.18 18.22 0.90
C GLU A 242 -9.92 18.80 0.23
N ARG A 243 -8.75 18.57 0.82
CA ARG A 243 -7.45 19.06 0.30
C ARG A 243 -7.00 18.32 -0.95
N SER A 244 -7.20 17.00 -1.00
CA SER A 244 -6.74 16.18 -2.12
C SER A 244 -7.72 16.12 -3.29
N GLY A 245 -9.02 16.28 -3.02
CA GLY A 245 -10.08 15.99 -3.99
C GLY A 245 -10.18 14.52 -4.37
N LYS A 246 -9.46 13.63 -3.67
CA LYS A 246 -9.39 12.18 -3.94
C LYS A 246 -10.22 11.40 -2.92
N THR A 247 -10.45 10.12 -3.22
CA THR A 247 -10.99 9.19 -2.24
C THR A 247 -9.99 8.99 -1.11
N VAL A 248 -10.46 9.03 0.14
CA VAL A 248 -9.65 8.73 1.32
C VAL A 248 -9.96 7.34 1.85
N MET A 249 -8.93 6.67 2.32
CA MET A 249 -9.05 5.34 2.92
C MET A 249 -8.64 5.43 4.40
N GLY A 250 -9.57 5.14 5.30
CA GLY A 250 -9.34 5.23 6.74
C GLY A 250 -10.56 4.80 7.53
N GLY A 251 -10.66 5.19 8.80
CA GLY A 251 -11.80 4.92 9.67
C GLY A 251 -11.58 3.78 10.66
N ILE A 252 -10.43 3.10 10.59
CA ILE A 252 -10.02 2.05 11.52
C ILE A 252 -8.63 2.41 12.05
N ASP A 253 -8.49 2.55 13.38
CA ASP A 253 -7.18 2.72 14.00
C ASP A 253 -6.50 1.36 14.13
N GLU A 254 -5.54 1.08 13.26
CA GLU A 254 -4.78 -0.15 13.22
C GLU A 254 -4.06 -0.48 14.54
N ALA A 255 -3.69 0.54 15.30
CA ALA A 255 -2.94 0.33 16.53
C ALA A 255 -3.82 0.00 17.74
N THR A 256 -5.12 0.26 17.66
CA THR A 256 -6.06 -0.04 18.76
C THR A 256 -7.03 -1.15 18.41
N ALA A 257 -7.20 -1.48 17.14
CA ALA A 257 -8.17 -2.46 16.65
C ALA A 257 -8.06 -3.84 17.34
N TYR A 258 -6.88 -4.22 17.82
CA TYR A 258 -6.69 -5.54 18.44
C TYR A 258 -7.24 -5.66 19.87
N TYR A 259 -7.38 -4.54 20.61
CA TYR A 259 -7.84 -4.57 22.01
C TYR A 259 -9.18 -3.87 22.27
N LEU A 260 -9.69 -3.12 21.29
CA LEU A 260 -11.00 -2.47 21.43
C LEU A 260 -12.13 -3.51 21.52
N SER A 261 -13.20 -3.14 22.21
CA SER A 261 -14.45 -3.90 22.21
C SER A 261 -15.24 -3.66 20.92
N ALA A 262 -16.15 -4.56 20.59
CA ALA A 262 -17.03 -4.44 19.44
C ALA A 262 -17.80 -3.10 19.37
N PRO A 263 -18.41 -2.57 20.48
CA PRO A 263 -19.04 -1.26 20.45
C PRO A 263 -18.07 -0.11 20.16
N GLU A 264 -16.82 -0.19 20.64
CA GLU A 264 -15.80 0.84 20.37
C GLU A 264 -15.36 0.85 18.91
N ILE A 265 -15.20 -0.33 18.28
CA ILE A 265 -14.93 -0.45 16.84
C ILE A 265 -16.09 0.17 16.04
N ARG A 266 -17.35 -0.19 16.36
CA ARG A 266 -18.52 0.41 15.68
C ARG A 266 -18.55 1.93 15.81
N LYS A 267 -18.30 2.42 17.03
CA LYS A 267 -18.24 3.86 17.27
C LYS A 267 -17.15 4.54 16.44
N GLN A 268 -15.95 3.97 16.39
CA GLN A 268 -14.83 4.50 15.62
C GLN A 268 -15.17 4.61 14.14
N VAL A 269 -15.78 3.56 13.56
CA VAL A 269 -16.23 3.56 12.16
C VAL A 269 -17.34 4.60 11.94
N SER A 270 -18.35 4.65 12.81
CA SER A 270 -19.46 5.61 12.72
C SER A 270 -18.95 7.06 12.80
N ASP A 271 -18.10 7.37 13.79
CA ASP A 271 -17.52 8.72 13.94
C ASP A 271 -16.75 9.13 12.68
N SER A 272 -16.00 8.21 12.07
CA SER A 272 -15.23 8.49 10.84
C SER A 272 -16.15 8.75 9.64
N ILE A 273 -17.27 8.04 9.55
CA ILE A 273 -18.28 8.25 8.51
C ILE A 273 -19.00 9.59 8.73
N ASP A 274 -19.39 9.89 9.96
CA ASP A 274 -20.06 11.14 10.33
C ASP A 274 -19.17 12.35 10.04
N GLU A 275 -17.87 12.24 10.32
CA GLU A 275 -16.90 13.29 10.03
C GLU A 275 -16.66 13.49 8.53
N CYS A 276 -16.36 12.39 7.84
CA CYS A 276 -15.94 12.43 6.43
C CYS A 276 -17.12 12.48 5.45
N GLY A 277 -18.30 11.95 5.84
CA GLY A 277 -19.40 11.69 4.91
C GLY A 277 -19.21 10.42 4.10
N ARG A 278 -20.22 10.05 3.32
CA ARG A 278 -20.29 8.75 2.63
C ARG A 278 -19.61 8.72 1.25
N ARG A 279 -19.26 9.87 0.69
CA ARG A 279 -18.67 9.97 -0.66
C ARG A 279 -17.16 10.09 -0.59
N ASN A 280 -16.47 9.47 -1.52
CA ASN A 280 -15.01 9.44 -1.58
C ASN A 280 -14.39 8.90 -0.27
N LEU A 281 -15.04 7.90 0.33
CA LEU A 281 -14.57 7.22 1.53
C LEU A 281 -14.57 5.70 1.29
N ILE A 282 -13.47 5.06 1.67
CA ILE A 282 -13.33 3.61 1.81
C ILE A 282 -12.89 3.34 3.24
N LEU A 283 -13.62 2.50 3.95
CA LEU A 283 -13.22 2.10 5.30
C LEU A 283 -12.00 1.18 5.23
N ALA A 284 -10.94 1.60 5.89
CA ALA A 284 -9.68 0.88 5.90
C ALA A 284 -8.87 1.22 7.15
N PRO A 285 -7.93 0.38 7.57
CA PRO A 285 -6.95 0.77 8.58
C PRO A 285 -5.97 1.79 8.00
N GLY A 286 -5.38 2.61 8.86
CA GLY A 286 -4.35 3.58 8.46
C GLY A 286 -3.03 2.91 8.05
N CYS A 287 -2.78 1.70 8.51
CA CYS A 287 -1.68 0.80 8.12
C CYS A 287 -2.15 -0.66 8.28
N SER A 288 -1.25 -1.64 8.18
CA SER A 288 -1.59 -3.05 8.46
C SER A 288 -2.06 -3.22 9.91
N VAL A 289 -3.14 -3.97 10.11
CA VAL A 289 -3.56 -4.35 11.46
C VAL A 289 -2.63 -5.44 12.02
N PRO A 290 -2.44 -5.52 13.36
CA PRO A 290 -1.72 -6.62 13.98
C PRO A 290 -2.33 -7.98 13.64
N THR A 291 -1.51 -8.99 13.42
CA THR A 291 -1.95 -10.35 13.04
C THR A 291 -2.74 -11.06 14.14
N ASP A 292 -2.63 -10.60 15.37
CA ASP A 292 -3.38 -11.07 16.53
C ASP A 292 -4.69 -10.30 16.79
N THR A 293 -5.06 -9.39 15.89
CA THR A 293 -6.34 -8.68 15.96
C THR A 293 -7.50 -9.71 15.95
N PRO A 294 -8.37 -9.70 16.98
CA PRO A 294 -9.44 -10.67 17.07
C PRO A 294 -10.37 -10.58 15.85
N ALA A 295 -10.69 -11.72 15.24
CA ALA A 295 -11.58 -11.78 14.07
C ALA A 295 -12.93 -11.07 14.29
N ARG A 296 -13.48 -11.13 15.52
CA ARG A 296 -14.70 -10.41 15.90
C ARG A 296 -14.58 -8.91 15.69
N ASN A 297 -13.40 -8.30 15.96
CA ASN A 297 -13.18 -6.86 15.82
C ASN A 297 -13.18 -6.44 14.34
N LEU A 298 -12.60 -7.26 13.48
CA LEU A 298 -12.62 -7.03 12.03
C LEU A 298 -14.02 -7.23 11.45
N LEU A 299 -14.79 -8.23 11.94
CA LEU A 299 -16.19 -8.44 11.54
C LEU A 299 -17.11 -7.28 11.97
N GLU A 300 -16.80 -6.60 13.08
CA GLU A 300 -17.56 -5.43 13.51
C GLU A 300 -17.43 -4.25 12.54
N VAL A 301 -16.31 -4.12 11.84
CA VAL A 301 -16.14 -3.10 10.77
C VAL A 301 -17.17 -3.34 9.66
N LYS A 302 -17.33 -4.60 9.22
CA LYS A 302 -18.36 -4.99 8.24
C LYS A 302 -19.75 -4.62 8.73
N LEU A 303 -20.10 -5.03 9.95
CA LEU A 303 -21.41 -4.76 10.53
C LEU A 303 -21.70 -3.27 10.67
N ALA A 304 -20.69 -2.46 11.04
CA ALA A 304 -20.80 -1.01 11.08
C ALA A 304 -21.02 -0.40 9.68
N ALA A 305 -20.29 -0.88 8.68
CA ALA A 305 -20.46 -0.43 7.29
C ALA A 305 -21.85 -0.78 6.71
N GLU A 306 -22.45 -1.90 7.14
CA GLU A 306 -23.79 -2.31 6.71
C GLU A 306 -24.93 -1.50 7.35
N GLN A 307 -24.67 -0.82 8.46
CA GLN A 307 -25.65 0.02 9.19
C GLN A 307 -25.69 1.46 8.69
N THR A 308 -24.78 1.85 7.81
CA THR A 308 -24.64 3.19 7.26
C THR A 308 -25.17 3.29 5.83
#